data_f5b2500e4b31652287862aef163cd504
#
_entry.id   f5b2500e4b31652287862aef163cd504
#
_cell.length_a   1.000
_cell.length_b   1.000
_cell.length_c   1.000
_cell.angle_alpha   90.00
_cell.angle_beta   90.00
_cell.angle_gamma   90.00
#
_symmetry.space_group_name_H-M   'P 1'
#
loop_
_entity.id
_entity.type
_entity.pdbx_description
1 polymer ?
#
loop_
_entity_poly.entity_id
_entity_poly.type
_entity_poly.pdbx_seq_one_letter_code
_entity_poly.pdbx_strand_id
1 'polypeptide(L)'
;EETDENKPVTIKGPEGLPTNPKILIAYFSHTGNTELAAWQIQAAVGGQLFAIQTEVPYPQDKSECGKIAKQELAGNERPPLAADLADISQYDTIFIGYPVWYGTTPMVVRTFLEAHDFSGKVLVPFCTSKSCPQADITKGLALQDIGTGKMQRLISSWLEGVRGEIDTFGKKRTAQ
;
A
#
# COMPACT_ATOMS: atom_id res chain seq x y z
N GLU A 1 -24.64 24.93 2.88
CA GLU A 1 -23.25 24.40 2.91
C GLU A 1 -23.28 23.05 2.21
N GLU A 2 -22.89 23.05 0.93
CA GLU A 2 -22.71 21.81 0.17
C GLU A 2 -21.46 21.11 0.72
N THR A 3 -21.67 19.96 1.35
CA THR A 3 -20.59 19.04 1.66
C THR A 3 -20.12 18.43 0.34
N ASP A 4 -18.96 18.84 -0.12
CA ASP A 4 -18.29 18.30 -1.28
C ASP A 4 -17.86 16.84 -0.98
N GLU A 5 -18.77 15.89 -1.26
CA GLU A 5 -18.56 14.46 -1.03
C GLU A 5 -17.48 13.84 -1.95
N ASN A 6 -16.88 14.64 -2.82
CA ASN A 6 -15.91 14.20 -3.83
C ASN A 6 -14.45 14.58 -3.52
N LYS A 7 -14.19 15.10 -2.33
CA LYS A 7 -12.81 15.34 -1.91
C LYS A 7 -12.14 14.03 -1.53
N PRO A 8 -10.94 13.74 -2.04
CA PRO A 8 -10.20 12.56 -1.60
C PRO A 8 -10.03 12.65 -0.08
N VAL A 9 -10.59 11.68 0.62
CA VAL A 9 -10.45 11.57 2.07
C VAL A 9 -9.00 11.23 2.34
N THR A 10 -8.21 12.25 2.66
CA THR A 10 -6.90 12.03 3.27
C THR A 10 -7.17 11.47 4.65
N ILE A 11 -7.12 10.16 4.79
CA ILE A 11 -7.23 9.52 6.08
C ILE A 11 -5.95 9.90 6.84
N LYS A 12 -6.07 10.92 7.68
CA LYS A 12 -5.02 11.24 8.64
C LYS A 12 -4.96 10.06 9.61
N GLY A 13 -3.81 9.44 9.70
CA GLY A 13 -3.55 8.49 10.76
C GLY A 13 -3.73 9.13 12.14
N PRO A 14 -3.74 8.35 13.23
CA PRO A 14 -3.93 8.87 14.58
C PRO A 14 -2.99 10.05 14.85
N GLU A 15 -3.51 11.12 15.44
CA GLU A 15 -2.73 12.30 15.78
C GLU A 15 -1.61 11.93 16.77
N GLY A 16 -0.44 12.53 16.59
CA GLY A 16 0.71 12.37 17.50
C GLY A 16 1.71 11.27 17.11
N LEU A 17 1.58 10.66 15.92
CA LEU A 17 2.57 9.71 15.43
C LEU A 17 3.82 10.41 14.88
N PRO A 18 4.99 9.74 14.95
CA PRO A 18 6.20 10.27 14.35
C PRO A 18 6.00 10.51 12.85
N THR A 19 6.35 11.68 12.37
CA THR A 19 6.29 12.02 10.95
C THR A 19 7.65 11.76 10.31
N ASN A 20 7.66 10.98 9.23
CA ASN A 20 8.83 10.86 8.38
C ASN A 20 8.46 11.30 6.96
N PRO A 21 8.86 12.50 6.53
CA PRO A 21 8.46 13.07 5.25
C PRO A 21 9.06 12.35 4.04
N LYS A 22 9.97 11.41 4.25
CA LYS A 22 10.63 10.65 3.19
C LYS A 22 10.04 9.28 2.96
N ILE A 23 9.05 8.89 3.75
CA ILE A 23 8.37 7.61 3.63
C ILE A 23 6.93 7.83 3.15
N LEU A 24 6.56 7.12 2.09
CA LEU A 24 5.19 7.00 1.62
C LEU A 24 4.67 5.58 1.90
N ILE A 25 3.46 5.48 2.38
CA ILE A 25 2.75 4.22 2.56
C ILE A 25 1.51 4.28 1.67
N ALA A 26 1.63 3.78 0.45
CA ALA A 26 0.55 3.69 -0.50
C ALA A 26 -0.12 2.32 -0.38
N TYR A 27 -1.44 2.29 -0.34
CA TYR A 27 -2.17 1.05 -0.19
C TYR A 27 -3.53 1.09 -0.87
N PHE A 28 -3.96 -0.06 -1.35
CA PHE A 28 -5.33 -0.33 -1.75
C PHE A 28 -5.97 -1.29 -0.75
N SER A 29 -7.15 -0.97 -0.24
CA SER A 29 -7.89 -1.81 0.70
C SER A 29 -9.36 -1.87 0.32
N HIS A 30 -9.92 -3.08 0.26
CA HIS A 30 -11.34 -3.29 -0.01
C HIS A 30 -12.14 -3.55 1.25
N THR A 31 -11.63 -4.42 2.14
CA THR A 31 -12.31 -4.84 3.36
C THR A 31 -11.78 -4.21 4.64
N GLY A 32 -10.77 -3.36 4.54
CA GLY A 32 -10.12 -2.68 5.68
C GLY A 32 -8.88 -3.39 6.25
N ASN A 33 -8.59 -4.62 5.87
CA ASN A 33 -7.43 -5.36 6.40
C ASN A 33 -6.10 -4.76 5.97
N THR A 34 -5.96 -4.41 4.70
CA THR A 34 -4.75 -3.77 4.18
C THR A 34 -4.57 -2.36 4.77
N GLU A 35 -5.66 -1.61 4.94
CA GLU A 35 -5.66 -0.30 5.58
C GLU A 35 -5.16 -0.40 7.03
N LEU A 36 -5.65 -1.37 7.79
CA LEU A 36 -5.20 -1.60 9.16
C LEU A 36 -3.69 -1.91 9.21
N ALA A 37 -3.18 -2.71 8.28
CA ALA A 37 -1.76 -3.00 8.16
C ALA A 37 -0.96 -1.73 7.83
N ALA A 38 -1.44 -0.90 6.91
CA ALA A 38 -0.82 0.37 6.55
C ALA A 38 -0.73 1.34 7.75
N TRP A 39 -1.77 1.42 8.56
CA TRP A 39 -1.78 2.24 9.78
C TRP A 39 -0.77 1.75 10.82
N GLN A 40 -0.63 0.44 10.98
CA GLN A 40 0.37 -0.13 11.89
C GLN A 40 1.80 0.13 11.41
N ILE A 41 2.05 0.07 10.11
CA ILE A 41 3.34 0.45 9.52
C ILE A 41 3.62 1.93 9.78
N GLN A 42 2.65 2.80 9.54
CA GLN A 42 2.79 4.24 9.83
C GLN A 42 3.11 4.48 11.30
N ALA A 43 2.45 3.80 12.22
CA ALA A 43 2.71 3.93 13.66
C ALA A 43 4.16 3.58 14.02
N ALA A 44 4.78 2.66 13.28
CA ALA A 44 6.13 2.18 13.55
C ALA A 44 7.22 3.02 12.87
N VAL A 45 7.00 3.50 11.65
CA VAL A 45 8.05 4.16 10.85
C VAL A 45 7.79 5.65 10.60
N GLY A 46 6.62 6.15 10.94
CA GLY A 46 6.12 7.43 10.46
C GLY A 46 5.81 7.36 8.96
N GLY A 47 5.71 8.46 8.30
CA GLY A 47 5.43 8.48 6.88
C GLY A 47 4.02 8.93 6.54
N GLN A 48 3.80 9.18 5.27
CA GLN A 48 2.52 9.64 4.75
C GLN A 48 1.72 8.48 4.21
N LEU A 49 0.47 8.37 4.62
CA LEU A 49 -0.49 7.44 4.06
C LEU A 49 -1.09 7.98 2.77
N PHE A 50 -1.24 7.11 1.79
CA PHE A 50 -1.99 7.38 0.58
C PHE A 50 -2.88 6.18 0.23
N ALA A 51 -4.19 6.37 0.27
CA ALA A 51 -5.15 5.36 -0.13
C ALA A 51 -5.33 5.38 -1.65
N ILE A 52 -4.94 4.30 -2.31
CA ILE A 52 -5.18 4.08 -3.74
C ILE A 52 -6.66 3.72 -3.91
N GLN A 53 -7.39 4.48 -4.71
CA GLN A 53 -8.81 4.27 -4.97
C GLN A 53 -9.10 4.38 -6.45
N THR A 54 -10.04 3.57 -6.94
CA THR A 54 -10.55 3.67 -8.31
C THR A 54 -11.54 4.81 -8.44
N GLU A 55 -11.58 5.43 -9.61
CA GLU A 55 -12.58 6.45 -9.96
C GLU A 55 -14.00 5.92 -9.79
N VAL A 56 -14.24 4.68 -10.21
CA VAL A 56 -15.48 3.95 -9.92
C VAL A 56 -15.20 2.97 -8.79
N PRO A 57 -15.77 3.16 -7.58
CA PRO A 57 -15.52 2.29 -6.45
C PRO A 57 -15.93 0.84 -6.71
N TYR A 58 -15.13 -0.09 -6.18
CA TYR A 58 -15.53 -1.51 -6.21
C TYR A 58 -16.78 -1.75 -5.33
N PRO A 59 -17.69 -2.62 -5.78
CA PRO A 59 -18.84 -3.00 -4.97
C PRO A 59 -18.42 -3.59 -3.62
N GLN A 60 -19.20 -3.34 -2.58
CA GLN A 60 -18.98 -3.96 -1.26
C GLN A 60 -19.30 -5.45 -1.26
N ASP A 61 -20.22 -5.88 -2.11
CA ASP A 61 -20.53 -7.29 -2.28
C ASP A 61 -19.31 -8.04 -2.86
N LYS A 62 -18.89 -9.10 -2.15
CA LYS A 62 -17.69 -9.86 -2.52
C LYS A 62 -17.80 -10.56 -3.86
N SER A 63 -19.00 -11.03 -4.21
CA SER A 63 -19.22 -11.73 -5.47
C SER A 63 -19.15 -10.78 -6.65
N GLU A 64 -19.78 -9.62 -6.54
CA GLU A 64 -19.74 -8.59 -7.59
C GLU A 64 -18.34 -7.99 -7.74
N CYS A 65 -17.70 -7.66 -6.64
CA CYS A 65 -16.30 -7.20 -6.65
C CYS A 65 -15.39 -8.26 -7.29
N GLY A 66 -15.54 -9.52 -6.95
CA GLY A 66 -14.78 -10.61 -7.52
C GLY A 66 -14.94 -10.78 -9.04
N LYS A 67 -16.15 -10.58 -9.56
CA LYS A 67 -16.40 -10.59 -11.01
C LYS A 67 -15.64 -9.47 -11.72
N ILE A 68 -15.70 -8.28 -11.20
CA ILE A 68 -14.99 -7.11 -11.76
C ILE A 68 -13.48 -7.35 -11.71
N ALA A 69 -12.95 -7.77 -10.57
CA ALA A 69 -11.53 -8.05 -10.40
C ALA A 69 -11.02 -9.13 -11.36
N LYS A 70 -11.82 -10.19 -11.58
CA LYS A 70 -11.51 -11.24 -12.55
C LYS A 70 -11.52 -10.74 -13.99
N GLN A 71 -12.47 -9.90 -14.34
CA GLN A 71 -12.56 -9.27 -15.65
C GLN A 71 -11.37 -8.34 -15.91
N GLU A 72 -11.02 -7.49 -14.95
CA GLU A 72 -9.87 -6.60 -15.03
C GLU A 72 -8.55 -7.38 -15.22
N LEU A 73 -8.40 -8.48 -14.50
CA LEU A 73 -7.23 -9.34 -14.62
C LEU A 73 -7.16 -10.00 -16.01
N ALA A 74 -8.27 -10.57 -16.48
CA ALA A 74 -8.34 -11.23 -17.79
C ALA A 74 -8.06 -10.25 -18.95
N GLY A 75 -8.55 -9.02 -18.84
CA GLY A 75 -8.32 -7.95 -19.81
C GLY A 75 -7.00 -7.22 -19.62
N ASN A 76 -6.22 -7.53 -18.59
CA ASN A 76 -5.04 -6.77 -18.17
C ASN A 76 -5.33 -5.26 -18.11
N GLU A 77 -6.46 -4.92 -17.51
CA GLU A 77 -7.01 -3.57 -17.47
C GLU A 77 -6.23 -2.68 -16.48
N ARG A 78 -6.33 -1.38 -16.66
CA ARG A 78 -5.77 -0.37 -15.77
C ARG A 78 -6.88 0.57 -15.31
N PRO A 79 -7.64 0.21 -14.25
CA PRO A 79 -8.70 1.06 -13.74
C PRO A 79 -8.16 2.44 -13.38
N PRO A 80 -8.85 3.53 -13.82
CA PRO A 80 -8.40 4.88 -13.50
C PRO A 80 -8.46 5.14 -11.99
N LEU A 81 -7.51 5.93 -11.49
CA LEU A 81 -7.46 6.35 -10.10
C LEU A 81 -8.42 7.51 -9.85
N ALA A 82 -9.12 7.50 -8.71
CA ALA A 82 -9.96 8.60 -8.27
C ALA A 82 -9.14 9.87 -8.00
N ALA A 83 -7.95 9.70 -7.46
CA ALA A 83 -6.94 10.74 -7.26
C ALA A 83 -5.55 10.12 -7.31
N ASP A 84 -4.55 10.92 -7.63
CA ASP A 84 -3.17 10.49 -7.64
C ASP A 84 -2.27 11.55 -7.00
N LEU A 85 -1.08 11.13 -6.59
CA LEU A 85 -0.05 12.04 -6.12
C LEU A 85 0.59 12.75 -7.31
N ALA A 86 0.70 14.06 -7.25
CA ALA A 86 1.29 14.85 -8.32
C ALA A 86 2.79 14.51 -8.49
N ASP A 87 3.47 14.24 -7.38
CA ASP A 87 4.90 13.96 -7.36
C ASP A 87 5.26 13.06 -6.18
N ILE A 88 6.11 12.09 -6.42
CA ILE A 88 6.65 11.18 -5.41
C ILE A 88 8.17 11.35 -5.20
N SER A 89 8.79 12.33 -5.85
CA SER A 89 10.25 12.54 -5.81
C SER A 89 10.81 12.76 -4.41
N GLN A 90 10.02 13.35 -3.51
CA GLN A 90 10.38 13.60 -2.11
C GLN A 90 10.55 12.32 -1.27
N TYR A 91 9.96 11.20 -1.71
CA TYR A 91 10.01 9.96 -0.95
C TYR A 91 11.19 9.09 -1.39
N ASP A 92 11.95 8.60 -0.41
CA ASP A 92 13.06 7.66 -0.63
C ASP A 92 12.61 6.21 -0.49
N THR A 93 11.63 5.98 0.37
CA THR A 93 11.06 4.66 0.66
C THR A 93 9.56 4.68 0.45
N ILE A 94 9.05 3.70 -0.30
CA ILE A 94 7.64 3.56 -0.60
C ILE A 94 7.18 2.15 -0.23
N PHE A 95 6.25 2.08 0.72
CA PHE A 95 5.52 0.87 1.03
C PHE A 95 4.33 0.77 0.09
N ILE A 96 4.11 -0.40 -0.50
CA ILE A 96 2.94 -0.68 -1.34
C ILE A 96 2.15 -1.82 -0.73
N GLY A 97 0.93 -1.53 -0.28
CA GLY A 97 0.04 -2.50 0.35
C GLY A 97 -1.16 -2.84 -0.53
N TYR A 98 -1.54 -4.12 -0.56
CA TYR A 98 -2.68 -4.60 -1.34
C TYR A 98 -3.22 -5.94 -0.84
N PRO A 99 -4.52 -6.20 -1.02
CA PRO A 99 -5.05 -7.54 -0.88
C PRO A 99 -4.66 -8.37 -2.10
N VAL A 100 -4.36 -9.65 -1.91
CA VAL A 100 -4.12 -10.56 -3.04
C VAL A 100 -5.46 -10.94 -3.66
N TRP A 101 -5.65 -10.61 -4.93
CA TRP A 101 -6.81 -10.96 -5.72
C TRP A 101 -6.42 -11.92 -6.85
N TYR A 102 -7.04 -13.10 -6.86
CA TYR A 102 -6.73 -14.14 -7.85
C TYR A 102 -5.22 -14.45 -7.96
N GLY A 103 -4.55 -14.51 -6.81
CA GLY A 103 -3.14 -14.86 -6.75
C GLY A 103 -2.16 -13.76 -7.18
N THR A 104 -2.62 -12.54 -7.40
CA THR A 104 -1.78 -11.43 -7.87
C THR A 104 -2.21 -10.08 -7.28
N THR A 105 -1.48 -9.05 -7.63
CA THR A 105 -1.78 -7.66 -7.30
C THR A 105 -3.05 -7.20 -8.02
N PRO A 106 -3.99 -6.52 -7.35
CA PRO A 106 -5.14 -5.89 -8.01
C PRO A 106 -4.71 -4.92 -9.12
N MET A 107 -5.48 -4.86 -10.20
CA MET A 107 -5.12 -4.05 -11.36
C MET A 107 -5.01 -2.55 -11.06
N VAL A 108 -5.81 -2.03 -10.11
CA VAL A 108 -5.72 -0.63 -9.67
C VAL A 108 -4.36 -0.30 -9.06
N VAL A 109 -3.71 -1.24 -8.37
CA VAL A 109 -2.37 -1.04 -7.83
C VAL A 109 -1.34 -0.96 -8.96
N ARG A 110 -1.53 -1.73 -10.03
CA ARG A 110 -0.69 -1.62 -11.23
C ARG A 110 -0.86 -0.27 -11.91
N THR A 111 -2.07 0.27 -11.95
CA THR A 111 -2.31 1.64 -12.44
C THR A 111 -1.45 2.65 -11.69
N PHE A 112 -1.43 2.59 -10.36
CA PHE A 112 -0.61 3.45 -9.52
C PHE A 112 0.89 3.25 -9.76
N LEU A 113 1.36 2.00 -9.82
CA LEU A 113 2.78 1.69 -10.04
C LEU A 113 3.29 2.18 -11.41
N GLU A 114 2.47 2.09 -12.44
CA GLU A 114 2.83 2.54 -13.78
C GLU A 114 2.76 4.07 -13.95
N ALA A 115 2.01 4.77 -13.08
CA ALA A 115 1.87 6.22 -13.11
C ALA A 115 3.09 6.98 -12.54
N HIS A 116 3.98 6.32 -11.83
CA HIS A 116 5.10 6.94 -11.14
C HIS A 116 6.45 6.30 -11.47
N ASP A 117 7.51 7.09 -11.36
CA ASP A 117 8.88 6.62 -11.47
C ASP A 117 9.44 6.27 -10.08
N PHE A 118 9.70 4.98 -9.87
CA PHE A 118 10.27 4.44 -8.63
C PHE A 118 11.80 4.26 -8.69
N SER A 119 12.44 4.73 -9.75
CA SER A 119 13.90 4.61 -9.92
C SER A 119 14.66 5.21 -8.74
N GLY A 120 15.62 4.45 -8.21
CA GLY A 120 16.44 4.88 -7.08
C GLY A 120 15.70 4.94 -5.73
N LYS A 121 14.49 4.42 -5.63
CA LYS A 121 13.71 4.33 -4.39
C LYS A 121 13.70 2.90 -3.85
N VAL A 122 13.54 2.79 -2.53
CA VAL A 122 13.28 1.50 -1.89
C VAL A 122 11.79 1.21 -1.97
N LEU A 123 11.40 0.17 -2.69
CA LEU A 123 10.01 -0.27 -2.78
C LEU A 123 9.81 -1.49 -1.88
N VAL A 124 8.88 -1.39 -0.95
CA VAL A 124 8.64 -2.40 0.08
C VAL A 124 7.17 -2.87 0.01
N PRO A 125 6.90 -3.99 -0.68
CA PRO A 125 5.54 -4.50 -0.80
C PRO A 125 5.07 -5.20 0.49
N PHE A 126 3.79 -5.07 0.79
CA PHE A 126 3.10 -5.91 1.77
C PHE A 126 1.73 -6.29 1.25
N CYS A 127 1.30 -7.49 1.55
CA CYS A 127 0.00 -7.97 1.10
C CYS A 127 -0.81 -8.60 2.23
N THR A 128 -2.11 -8.62 2.06
CA THR A 128 -3.06 -9.26 2.95
C THR A 128 -3.87 -10.29 2.18
N SER A 129 -3.99 -11.51 2.71
CA SER A 129 -4.81 -12.57 2.12
C SER A 129 -4.93 -13.76 3.06
N LYS A 130 -5.86 -14.66 2.76
CA LYS A 130 -5.88 -16.02 3.34
C LYS A 130 -4.70 -16.87 2.87
N SER A 131 -4.17 -16.58 1.68
CA SER A 131 -3.02 -17.28 1.10
C SER A 131 -2.18 -16.28 0.29
N CYS A 132 -1.29 -15.56 0.95
CA CYS A 132 -0.33 -14.71 0.24
C CYS A 132 0.74 -15.60 -0.41
N PRO A 133 0.89 -15.61 -1.74
CA PRO A 133 2.00 -16.30 -2.37
C PRO A 133 3.29 -15.56 -2.04
N GLN A 134 4.18 -16.22 -1.30
CA GLN A 134 5.49 -15.65 -0.96
C GLN A 134 6.40 -15.46 -2.19
N ALA A 135 6.07 -16.12 -3.28
CA ALA A 135 6.91 -16.14 -4.48
C ALA A 135 7.01 -14.78 -5.19
N ASP A 136 5.98 -13.92 -5.05
CA ASP A 136 5.93 -12.64 -5.74
C ASP A 136 6.45 -11.46 -4.90
N ILE A 137 6.84 -11.73 -3.65
CA ILE A 137 7.25 -10.68 -2.71
C ILE A 137 8.68 -10.95 -2.26
N THR A 138 9.63 -10.55 -3.07
CA THR A 138 11.02 -10.47 -2.63
C THR A 138 11.14 -9.43 -1.53
N LYS A 139 11.38 -9.89 -0.29
CA LYS A 139 11.55 -9.05 0.91
C LYS A 139 10.31 -8.30 1.40
N GLY A 140 9.13 -8.59 0.86
CA GLY A 140 7.86 -8.04 1.32
C GLY A 140 7.26 -8.81 2.50
N LEU A 141 6.21 -8.26 3.07
CA LEU A 141 5.44 -8.86 4.15
C LEU A 141 4.14 -9.45 3.62
N ALA A 142 3.94 -10.74 3.84
CA ALA A 142 2.68 -11.42 3.57
C ALA A 142 1.89 -11.60 4.87
N LEU A 143 0.73 -10.97 4.95
CA LEU A 143 -0.19 -11.06 6.08
C LEU A 143 -1.36 -11.97 5.73
N GLN A 144 -1.36 -13.16 6.27
CA GLN A 144 -2.51 -14.07 6.18
C GLN A 144 -3.62 -13.65 7.15
N ASP A 145 -4.78 -14.26 7.01
CA ASP A 145 -5.95 -14.02 7.87
C ASP A 145 -5.62 -14.28 9.36
N ILE A 146 -5.19 -13.22 10.03
CA ILE A 146 -4.67 -13.24 11.39
C ILE A 146 -5.29 -12.11 12.22
N GLY A 147 -5.49 -12.37 13.51
CA GLY A 147 -5.97 -11.34 14.43
C GLY A 147 -5.01 -10.14 14.56
N THR A 148 -5.56 -8.98 14.89
CA THR A 148 -4.85 -7.69 14.94
C THR A 148 -3.55 -7.73 15.75
N GLY A 149 -3.53 -8.38 16.91
CA GLY A 149 -2.34 -8.46 17.75
C GLY A 149 -1.21 -9.30 17.14
N LYS A 150 -1.54 -10.36 16.38
CA LYS A 150 -0.56 -11.15 15.65
C LYS A 150 -0.02 -10.39 14.45
N MET A 151 -0.88 -9.67 13.75
CA MET A 151 -0.51 -8.78 12.66
C MET A 151 0.51 -7.73 13.12
N GLN A 152 0.26 -7.07 14.24
CA GLN A 152 1.16 -6.06 14.79
C GLN A 152 2.55 -6.64 15.09
N ARG A 153 2.63 -7.83 15.69
CA ARG A 153 3.90 -8.50 15.98
C ARG A 153 4.67 -8.86 14.71
N LEU A 154 3.99 -9.37 13.69
CA LEU A 154 4.61 -9.71 12.41
C LEU A 154 5.13 -8.47 11.68
N ILE A 155 4.38 -7.38 11.68
CA ILE A 155 4.82 -6.10 11.09
C ILE A 155 6.05 -5.58 11.83
N SER A 156 6.04 -5.58 13.16
CA SER A 156 7.19 -5.11 13.95
C SER A 156 8.45 -5.92 13.67
N SER A 157 8.35 -7.25 13.68
CA SER A 157 9.48 -8.14 13.39
C SER A 157 10.01 -7.98 11.96
N TRP A 158 9.11 -7.86 11.00
CA TRP A 158 9.49 -7.62 9.60
C TRP A 158 10.19 -6.28 9.41
N LEU A 159 9.67 -5.21 10.03
CA LEU A 159 10.27 -3.88 9.95
C LEU A 159 11.68 -3.84 10.55
N GLU A 160 11.96 -4.61 11.59
CA GLU A 160 13.32 -4.74 12.14
C GLU A 160 14.30 -5.29 11.09
N GLY A 161 13.88 -6.31 10.33
CA GLY A 161 14.68 -6.87 9.25
C GLY A 161 14.88 -5.91 8.06
N VAL A 162 13.86 -5.17 7.71
CA VAL A 162 13.89 -4.22 6.56
C VAL A 162 14.60 -2.91 6.92
N ARG A 163 14.55 -2.49 8.18
CA ARG A 163 15.13 -1.22 8.65
C ARG A 163 16.61 -1.10 8.33
N GLY A 164 17.39 -2.16 8.49
CA GLY A 164 18.80 -2.20 8.14
C GLY A 164 19.07 -1.93 6.65
N GLU A 165 18.19 -2.35 5.77
CA GLU A 165 18.29 -2.11 4.33
C GLU A 165 17.92 -0.67 3.96
N ILE A 166 16.87 -0.12 4.58
CA ILE A 166 16.44 1.28 4.41
C ILE A 166 17.59 2.22 4.83
N ASP A 167 18.19 1.99 5.99
CA ASP A 167 19.31 2.79 6.50
C ASP A 167 20.56 2.70 5.61
N THR A 168 20.80 1.52 5.03
CA THR A 168 21.95 1.31 4.11
C THR A 168 21.76 2.05 2.80
N PHE A 169 20.54 2.10 2.27
CA PHE A 169 20.22 2.85 1.05
C PHE A 169 20.28 4.37 1.28
N GLY A 170 19.79 4.85 2.41
CA GLY A 170 19.87 6.27 2.79
C GLY A 170 21.32 6.78 2.88
N LYS A 171 22.23 5.97 3.42
CA LYS A 171 23.65 6.30 3.53
C LYS A 171 24.39 6.33 2.19
N LYS A 172 24.00 5.50 1.23
CA LYS A 172 24.63 5.49 -0.11
C LYS A 172 24.28 6.72 -0.95
N ARG A 173 23.16 7.38 -0.69
CA ARG A 173 22.72 8.58 -1.42
C ARG A 173 23.34 9.87 -0.89
N THR A 174 23.73 9.90 0.37
CA THR A 174 24.43 11.07 0.98
C THR A 174 25.93 11.09 0.71
N ALA A 175 26.49 10.04 0.09
CA ALA A 175 27.91 9.91 -0.23
C ALA A 175 28.26 10.15 -1.71
N GLN A 176 27.33 10.72 -2.51
CA GLN A 176 27.59 11.14 -3.91
C GLN A 176 27.41 12.64 -4.07
#